data_d5131aacddf1a450c411ec8e41b36c4e
#
_entry.id   d5131aacddf1a450c411ec8e41b36c4e
#
_cell.length_a   1.000
_cell.length_b   1.000
_cell.length_c   1.000
_cell.angle_alpha   90.00
_cell.angle_beta   90.00
_cell.angle_gamma   90.00
#
_symmetry.space_group_name_H-M   'P 1'
#
loop_
_entity.id
_entity.type
_entity.pdbx_description
1 polymer ?
#
loop_
_entity_poly.entity_id
_entity_poly.type
_entity_poly.pdbx_seq_one_letter_code
_entity_poly.pdbx_strand_id
1 'polypeptide(L)'
;MKTCDCLTYVRLNLEILAHNRGIMLLTALLALVFCIPVFLSVPTGADYLYGRASIEDQRALLVSQVSDGVYDTAPQELNSIIADERACLDRALESKADSREYYDAIADYDNLLLKEYRLGYLNGVDSELSLEAQG
;
A
#
# COMPACT_ATOMS: atom_id res chain seq x y z
N MET A 1 -23.16 -8.88 40.13
CA MET A 1 -24.40 -9.54 39.68
C MET A 1 -25.05 -8.65 38.61
N LYS A 2 -24.96 -8.94 37.30
CA LYS A 2 -25.83 -8.42 36.22
C LYS A 2 -25.31 -8.75 34.83
N THR A 3 -24.28 -9.57 34.68
CA THR A 3 -23.76 -10.01 33.35
C THR A 3 -24.57 -11.20 32.80
N CYS A 4 -25.28 -11.93 33.66
CA CYS A 4 -26.08 -13.10 33.24
C CYS A 4 -27.38 -12.70 32.50
N ASP A 5 -27.94 -11.54 32.82
CA ASP A 5 -29.21 -11.11 32.25
C ASP A 5 -29.04 -10.63 30.79
N CYS A 6 -27.91 -10.02 30.47
CA CYS A 6 -27.63 -9.52 29.12
C CYS A 6 -27.46 -10.67 28.12
N LEU A 7 -26.76 -11.73 28.50
CA LEU A 7 -26.54 -12.91 27.64
C LEU A 7 -27.85 -13.69 27.41
N THR A 8 -28.70 -13.79 28.45
CA THR A 8 -29.99 -14.45 28.35
C THR A 8 -30.94 -13.63 27.45
N TYR A 9 -30.93 -12.30 27.57
CA TYR A 9 -31.70 -11.39 26.75
C TYR A 9 -31.29 -11.45 25.26
N VAL A 10 -29.98 -11.45 24.99
CA VAL A 10 -29.44 -11.59 23.62
C VAL A 10 -29.83 -12.94 23.01
N ARG A 11 -29.71 -14.03 23.79
CA ARG A 11 -30.10 -15.37 23.35
C ARG A 11 -31.58 -15.48 23.01
N LEU A 12 -32.45 -14.92 23.86
CA LEU A 12 -33.92 -14.93 23.65
C LEU A 12 -34.30 -14.13 22.38
N ASN A 13 -33.67 -12.97 22.17
CA ASN A 13 -33.92 -12.18 20.97
C ASN A 13 -33.39 -12.89 19.71
N LEU A 14 -32.27 -13.59 19.78
CA LEU A 14 -31.76 -14.41 18.68
C LEU A 14 -32.66 -15.59 18.34
N GLU A 15 -33.26 -16.25 19.35
CA GLU A 15 -34.23 -17.33 19.15
C GLU A 15 -35.52 -16.83 18.51
N ILE A 16 -36.04 -15.66 18.93
CA ILE A 16 -37.19 -15.02 18.31
C ILE A 16 -36.93 -14.61 16.87
N LEU A 17 -35.73 -14.06 16.61
CA LEU A 17 -35.29 -13.68 15.27
C LEU A 17 -35.15 -14.92 14.36
N ALA A 18 -34.59 -16.00 14.85
CA ALA A 18 -34.39 -17.25 14.12
C ALA A 18 -35.73 -17.95 13.79
N HIS A 19 -36.75 -17.78 14.65
CA HIS A 19 -38.08 -18.40 14.44
C HIS A 19 -38.91 -17.65 13.39
N ASN A 20 -38.60 -16.38 13.15
CA ASN A 20 -39.34 -15.57 12.17
C ASN A 20 -38.55 -15.49 10.83
N ARG A 21 -38.82 -16.46 9.94
CA ARG A 21 -38.14 -16.59 8.63
C ARG A 21 -38.19 -15.30 7.80
N GLY A 22 -39.26 -14.51 7.92
CA GLY A 22 -39.39 -13.24 7.22
C GLY A 22 -38.41 -12.18 7.71
N ILE A 23 -38.21 -12.08 9.03
CA ILE A 23 -37.24 -11.15 9.62
C ILE A 23 -35.81 -11.58 9.30
N MET A 24 -35.50 -12.88 9.34
CA MET A 24 -34.21 -13.40 8.94
C MET A 24 -33.86 -13.08 7.49
N LEU A 25 -34.81 -13.29 6.57
CA LEU A 25 -34.61 -12.95 5.15
C LEU A 25 -34.41 -11.45 4.95
N LEU A 26 -35.21 -10.61 5.63
CA LEU A 26 -35.08 -9.16 5.54
C LEU A 26 -33.73 -8.68 6.08
N THR A 27 -33.28 -9.22 7.23
CA THR A 27 -31.99 -8.86 7.83
C THR A 27 -30.82 -9.31 6.94
N ALA A 28 -30.90 -10.51 6.35
CA ALA A 28 -29.90 -11.00 5.41
C ALA A 28 -29.84 -10.14 4.14
N LEU A 29 -30.98 -9.73 3.62
CA LEU A 29 -31.09 -8.87 2.43
C LEU A 29 -30.54 -7.46 2.71
N LEU A 30 -30.85 -6.90 3.87
CA LEU A 30 -30.28 -5.62 4.34
C LEU A 30 -28.75 -5.72 4.51
N ALA A 31 -28.26 -6.77 5.14
CA ALA A 31 -26.83 -7.00 5.29
C ALA A 31 -26.14 -7.12 3.92
N LEU A 32 -26.73 -7.83 2.97
CA LEU A 32 -26.23 -7.93 1.59
C LEU A 32 -26.18 -6.57 0.89
N VAL A 33 -27.25 -5.77 1.00
CA VAL A 33 -27.33 -4.45 0.36
C VAL A 33 -26.29 -3.47 0.94
N PHE A 34 -25.98 -3.55 2.24
CA PHE A 34 -25.00 -2.68 2.86
C PHE A 34 -23.57 -3.21 2.77
N CYS A 35 -23.35 -4.52 2.85
CA CYS A 35 -22.00 -5.11 2.81
C CYS A 35 -21.42 -5.16 1.40
N ILE A 36 -22.21 -5.47 0.37
CA ILE A 36 -21.71 -5.55 -1.01
C ILE A 36 -21.08 -4.23 -1.48
N PRO A 37 -21.72 -3.05 -1.35
CA PRO A 37 -21.12 -1.78 -1.76
C PRO A 37 -19.87 -1.46 -0.96
N VAL A 38 -19.82 -1.79 0.34
CA VAL A 38 -18.62 -1.57 1.16
C VAL A 38 -17.47 -2.43 0.68
N PHE A 39 -17.71 -3.72 0.41
CA PHE A 39 -16.68 -4.62 -0.13
C PHE A 39 -16.20 -4.21 -1.52
N LEU A 40 -17.10 -3.72 -2.37
CA LEU A 40 -16.75 -3.24 -3.72
C LEU A 40 -16.08 -1.86 -3.71
N SER A 41 -16.27 -1.06 -2.65
CA SER A 41 -15.72 0.29 -2.52
C SER A 41 -14.40 0.33 -1.75
N VAL A 42 -14.04 -0.76 -1.05
CA VAL A 42 -12.71 -0.85 -0.42
C VAL A 42 -11.70 -1.18 -1.52
N PRO A 43 -10.84 -0.22 -1.93
CA PRO A 43 -9.78 -0.53 -2.86
C PRO A 43 -8.94 -1.66 -2.23
N THR A 44 -8.68 -2.70 -3.01
CA THR A 44 -7.73 -3.74 -2.57
C THR A 44 -6.41 -3.05 -2.25
N GLY A 45 -5.68 -3.51 -1.22
CA GLY A 45 -4.40 -2.89 -0.86
C GLY A 45 -3.44 -2.77 -2.05
N ALA A 46 -3.55 -3.66 -3.04
CA ALA A 46 -2.84 -3.60 -4.30
C ALA A 46 -3.25 -2.37 -5.15
N ASP A 47 -4.54 -2.06 -5.25
CA ASP A 47 -5.01 -0.89 -6.02
C ASP A 47 -4.56 0.42 -5.39
N TYR A 48 -4.41 0.45 -4.06
CA TYR A 48 -3.93 1.63 -3.35
C TYR A 48 -2.42 1.87 -3.52
N LEU A 49 -1.62 0.80 -3.50
CA LEU A 49 -0.17 0.89 -3.61
C LEU A 49 0.33 0.88 -5.06
N TYR A 50 -0.34 0.13 -5.92
CA TYR A 50 0.11 -0.14 -7.30
C TYR A 50 -0.89 0.35 -8.35
N GLY A 51 -1.90 1.12 -7.94
CA GLY A 51 -2.81 1.77 -8.87
C GLY A 51 -2.09 2.84 -9.70
N ARG A 52 -2.54 3.07 -10.93
CA ARG A 52 -1.91 4.02 -11.87
C ARG A 52 -1.73 5.42 -11.28
N ALA A 53 -2.71 5.91 -10.51
CA ALA A 53 -2.62 7.21 -9.84
C ALA A 53 -1.47 7.25 -8.82
N SER A 54 -1.27 6.18 -8.05
CA SER A 54 -0.17 6.07 -7.10
C SER A 54 1.20 6.05 -7.80
N ILE A 55 1.30 5.37 -8.94
CA ILE A 55 2.53 5.34 -9.76
C ILE A 55 2.82 6.72 -10.38
N GLU A 56 1.78 7.45 -10.82
CA GLU A 56 1.91 8.84 -11.29
C GLU A 56 2.42 9.78 -10.19
N ASP A 57 1.90 9.65 -8.96
CA ASP A 57 2.33 10.42 -7.80
C ASP A 57 3.78 10.09 -7.40
N GLN A 58 4.17 8.83 -7.39
CA GLN A 58 5.55 8.39 -7.11
C GLN A 58 6.52 8.93 -8.14
N ARG A 59 6.17 8.87 -9.43
CA ARG A 59 6.97 9.45 -10.51
C ARG A 59 7.12 10.96 -10.36
N ALA A 60 6.04 11.67 -10.07
CA ALA A 60 6.07 13.12 -9.87
C ALA A 60 6.95 13.50 -8.68
N LEU A 61 6.87 12.76 -7.58
CA LEU A 61 7.71 12.94 -6.41
C LEU A 61 9.20 12.74 -6.74
N LEU A 62 9.54 11.65 -7.41
CA LEU A 62 10.92 11.35 -7.81
C LEU A 62 11.49 12.44 -8.73
N VAL A 63 10.71 12.90 -9.72
CA VAL A 63 11.12 13.98 -10.62
C VAL A 63 11.35 15.28 -9.86
N SER A 64 10.50 15.63 -8.87
CA SER A 64 10.71 16.81 -8.05
C SER A 64 11.97 16.71 -7.20
N GLN A 65 12.24 15.57 -6.56
CA GLN A 65 13.43 15.34 -5.76
C GLN A 65 14.72 15.47 -6.59
N VAL A 66 14.71 14.93 -7.80
CA VAL A 66 15.84 15.07 -8.74
C VAL A 66 16.03 16.55 -9.14
N SER A 67 14.93 17.26 -9.44
CA SER A 67 15.00 18.66 -9.84
C SER A 67 15.41 19.60 -8.70
N ASP A 68 15.08 19.24 -7.46
CA ASP A 68 15.44 19.98 -6.25
C ASP A 68 16.89 19.71 -5.79
N GLY A 69 17.63 18.88 -6.53
CA GLY A 69 19.03 18.58 -6.27
C GLY A 69 19.26 17.66 -5.06
N VAL A 70 18.25 16.92 -4.62
CA VAL A 70 18.34 15.99 -3.47
C VAL A 70 19.48 14.98 -3.67
N TYR A 71 19.73 14.58 -4.90
CA TYR A 71 20.72 13.57 -5.27
C TYR A 71 22.03 14.15 -5.84
N ASP A 72 22.23 15.48 -5.85
CA ASP A 72 23.40 16.14 -6.46
C ASP A 72 24.72 15.71 -5.81
N THR A 73 24.70 15.43 -4.52
CA THR A 73 25.87 14.97 -3.75
C THR A 73 25.91 13.45 -3.56
N ALA A 74 24.96 12.72 -4.16
CA ALA A 74 24.83 11.29 -3.99
C ALA A 74 25.93 10.53 -4.75
N PRO A 75 26.35 9.34 -4.26
CA PRO A 75 27.25 8.46 -4.99
C PRO A 75 26.73 8.12 -6.38
N GLN A 76 27.63 7.92 -7.35
CA GLN A 76 27.27 7.58 -8.72
C GLN A 76 26.36 6.33 -8.81
N GLU A 77 26.58 5.36 -7.92
CA GLU A 77 25.75 4.15 -7.83
C GLU A 77 24.30 4.45 -7.47
N LEU A 78 24.08 5.37 -6.51
CA LEU A 78 22.74 5.80 -6.14
C LEU A 78 22.07 6.57 -7.28
N ASN A 79 22.78 7.46 -7.94
CA ASN A 79 22.25 8.20 -9.10
C ASN A 79 21.83 7.25 -10.25
N SER A 80 22.55 6.13 -10.46
CA SER A 80 22.16 5.13 -11.46
C SER A 80 20.87 4.41 -11.06
N ILE A 81 20.69 4.09 -9.77
CA ILE A 81 19.45 3.46 -9.26
C ILE A 81 18.26 4.40 -9.45
N ILE A 82 18.38 5.67 -9.09
CA ILE A 82 17.34 6.68 -9.29
C ILE A 82 16.94 6.82 -10.76
N ALA A 83 17.90 6.78 -11.67
CA ALA A 83 17.62 6.83 -13.10
C ALA A 83 16.85 5.57 -13.58
N ASP A 84 17.24 4.40 -13.06
CA ASP A 84 16.56 3.13 -13.36
C ASP A 84 15.15 3.07 -12.76
N GLU A 85 14.95 3.59 -11.55
CA GLU A 85 13.63 3.71 -10.91
C GLU A 85 12.69 4.56 -11.76
N ARG A 86 13.15 5.73 -12.21
CA ARG A 86 12.39 6.58 -13.11
C ARG A 86 12.01 5.85 -14.39
N ALA A 87 12.95 5.12 -15.00
CA ALA A 87 12.68 4.34 -16.21
C ALA A 87 11.64 3.23 -15.99
N CYS A 88 11.63 2.58 -14.80
CA CYS A 88 10.61 1.59 -14.44
C CYS A 88 9.22 2.23 -14.28
N LEU A 89 9.13 3.39 -13.61
CA LEU A 89 7.87 4.12 -13.47
C LEU A 89 7.34 4.61 -14.82
N ASP A 90 8.20 5.14 -15.68
CA ASP A 90 7.83 5.55 -17.05
C ASP A 90 7.30 4.34 -17.86
N ARG A 91 7.97 3.18 -17.79
CA ARG A 91 7.52 1.94 -18.45
C ARG A 91 6.16 1.47 -17.92
N ALA A 92 5.95 1.53 -16.61
CA ALA A 92 4.66 1.19 -16.02
C ALA A 92 3.55 2.11 -16.54
N LEU A 93 3.77 3.43 -16.61
CA LEU A 93 2.79 4.40 -17.10
C LEU A 93 2.50 4.29 -18.58
N GLU A 94 3.48 3.88 -19.40
CA GLU A 94 3.31 3.61 -20.83
C GLU A 94 2.58 2.30 -21.11
N SER A 95 2.67 1.34 -20.20
CA SER A 95 2.01 0.05 -20.31
C SER A 95 0.51 0.17 -20.06
N LYS A 96 -0.26 -0.79 -20.61
CA LYS A 96 -1.69 -0.89 -20.31
C LYS A 96 -1.88 -1.25 -18.82
N ALA A 97 -2.74 -0.52 -18.11
CA ALA A 97 -3.10 -0.83 -16.73
C ALA A 97 -3.52 -2.31 -16.62
N ASP A 98 -3.09 -2.96 -15.55
CA ASP A 98 -3.33 -4.37 -15.26
C ASP A 98 -2.73 -5.37 -16.28
N SER A 99 -1.81 -4.92 -17.13
CA SER A 99 -1.05 -5.81 -18.00
C SER A 99 0.12 -6.46 -17.23
N ARG A 100 0.63 -7.56 -17.78
CA ARG A 100 1.81 -8.22 -17.22
C ARG A 100 3.02 -7.27 -17.23
N GLU A 101 3.19 -6.52 -18.32
CA GLU A 101 4.29 -5.56 -18.44
C GLU A 101 4.21 -4.45 -17.39
N TYR A 102 2.98 -4.03 -17.04
CA TYR A 102 2.75 -3.07 -15.95
C TYR A 102 3.26 -3.62 -14.62
N TYR A 103 2.86 -4.84 -14.24
CA TYR A 103 3.27 -5.45 -12.98
C TYR A 103 4.74 -5.84 -12.96
N ASP A 104 5.32 -6.26 -14.09
CA ASP A 104 6.76 -6.54 -14.19
C ASP A 104 7.58 -5.25 -13.97
N ALA A 105 7.15 -4.12 -14.52
CA ALA A 105 7.80 -2.82 -14.31
C ALA A 105 7.72 -2.34 -12.84
N ILE A 106 6.58 -2.57 -12.17
CA ILE A 106 6.42 -2.26 -10.74
C ILE A 106 7.31 -3.16 -9.88
N ALA A 107 7.39 -4.45 -10.18
CA ALA A 107 8.26 -5.37 -9.46
C ALA A 107 9.75 -5.00 -9.60
N ASP A 108 10.17 -4.55 -10.79
CA ASP A 108 11.51 -4.02 -11.02
C ASP A 108 11.77 -2.76 -10.19
N TYR A 109 10.79 -1.83 -10.13
CA TYR A 109 10.85 -0.62 -9.31
C TYR A 109 10.98 -0.95 -7.81
N ASP A 110 10.17 -1.86 -7.27
CA ASP A 110 10.24 -2.27 -5.86
C ASP A 110 11.62 -2.88 -5.52
N ASN A 111 12.21 -3.63 -6.45
CA ASN A 111 13.56 -4.18 -6.28
C ASN A 111 14.65 -3.08 -6.25
N LEU A 112 14.48 -2.02 -7.02
CA LEU A 112 15.39 -0.87 -7.02
C LEU A 112 15.26 -0.07 -5.73
N LEU A 113 14.04 0.21 -5.26
CA LEU A 113 13.76 0.83 -3.95
C LEU A 113 14.47 0.09 -2.80
N LEU A 114 14.45 -1.24 -2.81
CA LEU A 114 15.17 -2.04 -1.80
C LEU A 114 16.70 -1.86 -1.90
N LYS A 115 17.25 -1.68 -3.10
CA LYS A 115 18.68 -1.41 -3.28
C LYS A 115 19.04 0.00 -2.81
N GLU A 116 18.21 0.99 -3.15
CA GLU A 116 18.36 2.37 -2.69
C GLU A 116 18.39 2.42 -1.15
N TYR A 117 17.41 1.78 -0.52
CA TYR A 117 17.33 1.74 0.94
C TYR A 117 18.57 1.10 1.58
N ARG A 118 19.09 0.02 1.01
CA ARG A 118 20.30 -0.64 1.50
C ARG A 118 21.53 0.27 1.37
N LEU A 119 21.69 0.98 0.25
CA LEU A 119 22.80 1.91 0.06
C LEU A 119 22.70 3.10 1.01
N GLY A 120 21.51 3.65 1.21
CA GLY A 120 21.27 4.72 2.18
C GLY A 120 21.60 4.30 3.61
N TYR A 121 21.23 3.08 4.00
CA TYR A 121 21.58 2.54 5.32
C TYR A 121 23.08 2.34 5.49
N LEU A 122 23.76 1.76 4.51
CA LEU A 122 25.22 1.52 4.55
C LEU A 122 25.99 2.85 4.61
N ASN A 123 25.60 3.83 3.80
CA ASN A 123 26.23 5.16 3.83
C ASN A 123 25.98 5.89 5.16
N GLY A 124 24.81 5.69 5.79
CA GLY A 124 24.52 6.20 7.13
C GLY A 124 25.41 5.61 8.21
N VAL A 125 25.56 4.29 8.21
CA VAL A 125 26.43 3.57 9.17
C VAL A 125 27.89 3.96 8.99
N ASP A 126 28.38 4.06 7.77
CA ASP A 126 29.77 4.47 7.50
C ASP A 126 30.05 5.91 7.96
N SER A 127 29.07 6.81 7.85
CA SER A 127 29.19 8.19 8.33
C SER A 127 29.24 8.27 9.87
N GLU A 128 28.47 7.47 10.58
CA GLU A 128 28.49 7.39 12.04
C GLU A 128 29.80 6.82 12.56
N LEU A 129 30.28 5.72 11.96
CA LEU A 129 31.57 5.10 12.32
C LEU A 129 32.77 6.03 12.05
N SER A 130 32.71 6.86 11.01
CA SER A 130 33.76 7.84 10.71
C SER A 130 33.80 8.98 11.71
N LEU A 131 32.66 9.38 12.27
CA LEU A 131 32.55 10.40 13.32
C LEU A 131 33.09 9.88 14.68
N GLU A 132 32.80 8.64 15.04
CA GLU A 132 33.36 8.01 16.26
C GLU A 132 34.88 7.79 16.19
N ALA A 133 35.44 7.56 15.00
CA ALA A 133 36.87 7.38 14.82
C ALA A 133 37.69 8.71 14.90
N GLN A 134 37.04 9.86 14.84
CA GLN A 134 37.64 11.20 14.91
C GLN A 134 37.57 11.84 16.30
N GLY A 135 36.84 11.24 17.26
CA GLY A 135 36.68 11.71 18.64
C GLY A 135 37.60 11.01 19.58
#